data_aebf95ae521262ddcc5527aa4c0a7931
#
_entry.id   aebf95ae521262ddcc5527aa4c0a7931
#
_cell.length_a   1.000
_cell.length_b   1.000
_cell.length_c   1.000
_cell.angle_alpha   90.00
_cell.angle_beta   90.00
_cell.angle_gamma   90.00
#
_symmetry.space_group_name_H-M   'P 1'
#
loop_
_entity.id
_entity.type
_entity.pdbx_description
1 polymer ?
#
loop_
_entity_poly.entity_id
_entity_poly.type
_entity_poly.pdbx_seq_one_letter_code
_entity_poly.pdbx_strand_id
1 'polypeptide(L)'
;MKKLVSVTLLFLLATTVSAQTAPDAAELTKLLNDFLAGASRNDVAVHESFWADDLIYTRSAGRRVNKAEVMHDVRTTPAPKPTDPKTIYTAEDIRIQQYGDTAVVAFRLVATTEKSVANLLNSGTFVKRNGKWQVVNWQSTRMPRTEAESKTEVTTANAALHEAIVSGDIDKLTALTDPTFVWTHGVGQTTRQQMFDDLRAKKVKYGKPDPAKVSISVYGDTAVVRGESYTLTLINQLGVWRAVSLHTST
;
A
#
# COMPACT_ATOMS: atom_id res chain seq x y z
N MET A 1 13.02 -2.93 79.15
CA MET A 1 13.43 -3.15 77.74
C MET A 1 12.37 -2.53 76.88
N LYS A 2 12.61 -1.31 76.35
CA LYS A 2 11.66 -0.57 75.43
C LYS A 2 12.04 -0.88 74.00
N LYS A 3 11.13 -1.51 73.23
CA LYS A 3 11.31 -1.78 71.85
C LYS A 3 10.94 -0.51 71.03
N LEU A 4 11.92 0.06 70.32
CA LEU A 4 11.72 1.13 69.33
C LEU A 4 11.19 0.49 68.06
N VAL A 5 10.02 0.90 67.63
CA VAL A 5 9.46 0.55 66.28
C VAL A 5 9.78 1.70 65.35
N SER A 6 10.75 1.49 64.43
CA SER A 6 11.04 2.43 63.35
C SER A 6 9.99 2.27 62.24
N VAL A 7 9.17 3.29 62.04
CA VAL A 7 8.27 3.38 60.91
C VAL A 7 9.00 4.07 59.73
N THR A 8 9.39 3.31 58.73
CA THR A 8 9.99 3.85 57.50
C THR A 8 8.86 4.31 56.61
N LEU A 9 8.71 5.62 56.43
CA LEU A 9 7.74 6.24 55.56
C LEU A 9 8.29 6.20 54.12
N LEU A 10 7.72 5.31 53.29
CA LEU A 10 8.07 5.20 51.86
C LEU A 10 7.33 6.29 51.08
N PHE A 11 8.06 7.35 50.66
CA PHE A 11 7.53 8.37 49.74
C PHE A 11 7.46 7.75 48.35
N LEU A 12 6.26 7.41 47.87
CA LEU A 12 5.99 7.17 46.45
C LEU A 12 6.01 8.53 45.72
N LEU A 13 7.09 8.80 45.00
CA LEU A 13 7.09 9.85 43.97
C LEU A 13 6.19 9.39 42.80
N ALA A 14 4.95 9.86 42.79
CA ALA A 14 4.11 9.77 41.62
C ALA A 14 4.68 10.73 40.54
N THR A 15 5.45 10.19 39.58
CA THR A 15 5.80 10.94 38.37
C THR A 15 4.51 11.11 37.56
N THR A 16 3.92 12.28 37.63
CA THR A 16 2.85 12.68 36.71
C THR A 16 3.47 12.75 35.30
N VAL A 17 3.21 11.73 34.48
CA VAL A 17 3.44 11.85 33.03
C VAL A 17 2.49 12.93 32.53
N SER A 18 3.04 14.14 32.33
CA SER A 18 2.30 15.22 31.72
C SER A 18 1.93 14.76 30.30
N ALA A 19 0.65 14.55 30.06
CA ALA A 19 0.16 14.31 28.70
C ALA A 19 0.57 15.53 27.85
N GLN A 20 1.32 15.29 26.78
CA GLN A 20 1.76 16.36 25.89
C GLN A 20 0.52 17.05 25.30
N THR A 21 0.36 18.34 25.58
CA THR A 21 -0.74 19.12 25.04
C THR A 21 -0.45 19.46 23.58
N ALA A 22 -1.42 19.22 22.71
CA ALA A 22 -1.37 19.65 21.30
C ALA A 22 -2.47 20.70 21.09
N PRO A 23 -2.21 21.98 21.41
CA PRO A 23 -3.23 23.05 21.39
C PRO A 23 -3.87 23.23 20.00
N ASP A 24 -3.12 23.00 18.90
CA ASP A 24 -3.62 23.14 17.54
C ASP A 24 -4.10 21.80 16.93
N ALA A 25 -4.35 20.77 17.77
CA ALA A 25 -4.73 19.43 17.28
C ALA A 25 -6.00 19.45 16.39
N ALA A 26 -6.99 20.26 16.74
CA ALA A 26 -8.21 20.41 15.94
C ALA A 26 -7.93 21.05 14.57
N GLU A 27 -7.10 22.08 14.52
CA GLU A 27 -6.67 22.76 13.29
C GLU A 27 -5.88 21.78 12.39
N LEU A 28 -4.91 21.06 12.96
CA LEU A 28 -4.07 20.09 12.24
C LEU A 28 -4.90 18.90 11.71
N THR A 29 -5.84 18.40 12.50
CA THR A 29 -6.77 17.34 12.07
C THR A 29 -7.64 17.79 10.91
N LYS A 30 -8.19 19.02 11.00
CA LYS A 30 -8.98 19.60 9.91
C LYS A 30 -8.13 19.78 8.66
N LEU A 31 -6.93 20.35 8.77
CA LEU A 31 -6.01 20.55 7.66
C LEU A 31 -5.66 19.22 6.96
N LEU A 32 -5.39 18.17 7.74
CA LEU A 32 -5.15 16.83 7.21
C LEU A 32 -6.35 16.28 6.43
N ASN A 33 -7.56 16.36 7.01
CA ASN A 33 -8.77 15.85 6.36
C ASN A 33 -9.13 16.62 5.09
N ASP A 34 -9.00 17.95 5.12
CA ASP A 34 -9.21 18.82 3.95
C ASP A 34 -8.21 18.46 2.82
N PHE A 35 -6.94 18.23 3.19
CA PHE A 35 -5.92 17.78 2.25
C PHE A 35 -6.29 16.43 1.62
N LEU A 36 -6.66 15.43 2.42
CA LEU A 36 -7.01 14.10 1.89
C LEU A 36 -8.25 14.14 0.99
N ALA A 37 -9.24 14.95 1.35
CA ALA A 37 -10.41 15.18 0.51
C ALA A 37 -10.03 15.86 -0.82
N GLY A 38 -9.10 16.82 -0.81
CA GLY A 38 -8.55 17.45 -2.01
C GLY A 38 -7.73 16.50 -2.86
N ALA A 39 -6.85 15.72 -2.22
CA ALA A 39 -6.04 14.70 -2.88
C ALA A 39 -6.89 13.62 -3.58
N SER A 40 -8.04 13.26 -2.99
CA SER A 40 -9.01 12.34 -3.62
C SER A 40 -9.58 12.86 -4.94
N ARG A 41 -9.50 14.16 -5.19
CA ARG A 41 -9.98 14.82 -6.41
C ARG A 41 -8.84 15.37 -7.29
N ASN A 42 -7.60 15.11 -6.91
CA ASN A 42 -6.40 15.69 -7.53
C ASN A 42 -6.44 17.25 -7.57
N ASP A 43 -6.87 17.86 -6.45
CA ASP A 43 -7.03 19.32 -6.34
C ASP A 43 -5.67 20.00 -6.22
N VAL A 44 -5.23 20.67 -7.29
CA VAL A 44 -3.92 21.34 -7.37
C VAL A 44 -3.75 22.41 -6.28
N ALA A 45 -4.80 23.20 -5.99
CA ALA A 45 -4.70 24.29 -5.02
C ALA A 45 -4.53 23.77 -3.58
N VAL A 46 -5.21 22.66 -3.26
CA VAL A 46 -5.06 21.99 -1.97
C VAL A 46 -3.64 21.45 -1.81
N HIS A 47 -3.09 20.78 -2.82
CA HIS A 47 -1.71 20.31 -2.78
C HIS A 47 -0.71 21.47 -2.66
N GLU A 48 -0.89 22.56 -3.41
CA GLU A 48 0.01 23.73 -3.38
C GLU A 48 0.07 24.38 -1.99
N SER A 49 -1.08 24.49 -1.30
CA SER A 49 -1.16 25.11 0.02
C SER A 49 -0.66 24.22 1.16
N PHE A 50 -0.80 22.90 1.02
CA PHE A 50 -0.46 21.92 2.05
C PHE A 50 1.04 21.68 2.16
N TRP A 51 1.74 21.55 1.03
CA TRP A 51 3.16 21.28 0.98
C TRP A 51 4.00 22.54 1.14
N ALA A 52 4.96 22.53 2.05
CA ALA A 52 5.97 23.59 2.16
C ALA A 52 6.98 23.49 1.00
N ASP A 53 7.63 24.61 0.65
CA ASP A 53 8.60 24.67 -0.45
C ASP A 53 9.85 23.82 -0.17
N ASP A 54 10.19 23.63 1.11
CA ASP A 54 11.29 22.79 1.59
C ASP A 54 10.86 21.33 1.92
N LEU A 55 9.78 20.86 1.32
CA LEU A 55 9.25 19.50 1.53
C LEU A 55 10.27 18.39 1.23
N ILE A 56 10.35 17.43 2.15
CA ILE A 56 10.98 16.12 1.95
C ILE A 56 9.90 15.05 2.06
N TYR A 57 9.54 14.41 0.96
CA TYR A 57 8.53 13.35 0.95
C TYR A 57 9.12 12.00 0.54
N THR A 58 9.05 11.02 1.43
CA THR A 58 9.38 9.62 1.11
C THR A 58 8.08 8.85 0.84
N ARG A 59 7.85 8.52 -0.43
CA ARG A 59 6.69 7.74 -0.88
C ARG A 59 6.77 6.28 -0.42
N SER A 60 5.65 5.59 -0.36
CA SER A 60 5.55 4.20 0.09
C SER A 60 6.37 3.19 -0.75
N ALA A 61 6.79 3.57 -1.94
CA ALA A 61 7.71 2.81 -2.79
C ALA A 61 9.21 3.11 -2.51
N GLY A 62 9.52 3.88 -1.45
CA GLY A 62 10.89 4.24 -1.07
C GLY A 62 11.50 5.40 -1.86
N ARG A 63 10.81 5.94 -2.87
CA ARG A 63 11.30 7.10 -3.63
C ARG A 63 11.12 8.39 -2.82
N ARG A 64 12.19 9.18 -2.71
CA ARG A 64 12.15 10.52 -2.11
C ARG A 64 11.92 11.57 -3.19
N VAL A 65 11.01 12.52 -2.90
CA VAL A 65 10.63 13.61 -3.79
C VAL A 65 10.51 14.92 -3.01
N ASN A 66 10.60 16.05 -3.70
CA ASN A 66 10.35 17.39 -3.19
C ASN A 66 8.98 17.92 -3.65
N LYS A 67 8.62 19.16 -3.20
CA LYS A 67 7.36 19.81 -3.59
C LYS A 67 7.22 19.95 -5.11
N ALA A 68 8.30 20.37 -5.80
CA ALA A 68 8.24 20.60 -7.25
C ALA A 68 7.89 19.32 -8.01
N GLU A 69 8.47 18.18 -7.62
CA GLU A 69 8.15 16.87 -8.21
C GLU A 69 6.71 16.42 -7.88
N VAL A 70 6.25 16.63 -6.64
CA VAL A 70 4.86 16.34 -6.26
C VAL A 70 3.89 17.18 -7.09
N MET A 71 4.14 18.48 -7.20
CA MET A 71 3.27 19.39 -7.96
C MET A 71 3.32 19.14 -9.47
N HIS A 72 4.46 18.70 -9.99
CA HIS A 72 4.55 18.24 -11.37
C HIS A 72 3.61 17.05 -11.61
N ASP A 73 3.69 16.02 -10.78
CA ASP A 73 2.84 14.82 -10.88
C ASP A 73 1.35 15.20 -10.78
N VAL A 74 0.98 16.05 -9.80
CA VAL A 74 -0.41 16.51 -9.60
C VAL A 74 -0.94 17.27 -10.82
N ARG A 75 -0.14 18.17 -11.40
CA ARG A 75 -0.55 18.99 -12.56
C ARG A 75 -0.59 18.22 -13.87
N THR A 76 0.26 17.19 -14.02
CA THR A 76 0.32 16.36 -15.24
C THR A 76 -0.66 15.19 -15.21
N THR A 77 -1.14 14.80 -14.03
CA THR A 77 -2.21 13.80 -13.92
C THR A 77 -3.53 14.44 -14.32
N PRO A 78 -4.23 13.92 -15.33
CA PRO A 78 -5.53 14.45 -15.73
C PRO A 78 -6.52 14.46 -14.55
N ALA A 79 -7.36 15.48 -14.48
CA ALA A 79 -8.45 15.51 -13.52
C ALA A 79 -9.36 14.27 -13.74
N PRO A 80 -9.73 13.53 -12.68
CA PRO A 80 -10.55 12.35 -12.80
C PRO A 80 -11.91 12.71 -13.42
N LYS A 81 -12.31 11.96 -14.45
CA LYS A 81 -13.64 12.09 -15.04
C LYS A 81 -14.69 11.49 -14.09
N PRO A 82 -15.97 11.85 -14.22
CA PRO A 82 -17.05 11.27 -13.40
C PRO A 82 -17.14 9.73 -13.48
N THR A 83 -16.69 9.15 -14.59
CA THR A 83 -16.68 7.71 -14.89
C THR A 83 -15.41 7.00 -14.48
N ASP A 84 -14.36 7.72 -14.07
CA ASP A 84 -13.09 7.12 -13.67
C ASP A 84 -13.23 6.45 -12.28
N PRO A 85 -12.50 5.36 -12.04
CA PRO A 85 -12.43 4.74 -10.71
C PRO A 85 -11.92 5.75 -9.69
N LYS A 86 -12.76 6.06 -8.69
CA LYS A 86 -12.39 7.02 -7.64
C LYS A 86 -11.59 6.35 -6.55
N THR A 87 -10.49 6.99 -6.13
CA THR A 87 -9.80 6.65 -4.90
C THR A 87 -10.15 7.70 -3.85
N ILE A 88 -10.75 7.26 -2.75
CA ILE A 88 -11.07 8.11 -1.61
C ILE A 88 -10.02 7.90 -0.54
N TYR A 89 -9.38 8.99 -0.12
CA TYR A 89 -8.41 8.99 0.97
C TYR A 89 -9.05 9.51 2.25
N THR A 90 -8.90 8.74 3.34
CA THR A 90 -9.33 9.14 4.69
C THR A 90 -8.22 8.87 5.70
N ALA A 91 -8.27 9.58 6.83
CA ALA A 91 -7.33 9.36 7.94
C ALA A 91 -8.04 8.70 9.11
N GLU A 92 -7.42 7.69 9.68
CA GLU A 92 -7.84 7.03 10.91
C GLU A 92 -6.67 6.97 11.90
N ASP A 93 -6.95 6.75 13.19
CA ASP A 93 -5.96 6.65 14.26
C ASP A 93 -5.01 7.86 14.33
N ILE A 94 -5.53 9.07 14.15
CA ILE A 94 -4.75 10.31 14.13
C ILE A 94 -4.15 10.56 15.51
N ARG A 95 -2.82 10.73 15.55
CA ARG A 95 -2.04 11.10 16.74
C ARG A 95 -1.22 12.32 16.44
N ILE A 96 -1.30 13.32 17.31
CA ILE A 96 -0.62 14.59 17.14
C ILE A 96 0.26 14.87 18.35
N GLN A 97 1.52 15.19 18.10
CA GLN A 97 2.47 15.71 19.07
C GLN A 97 2.88 17.11 18.61
N GLN A 98 2.72 18.11 19.46
CA GLN A 98 3.04 19.50 19.12
C GLN A 98 4.15 20.04 20.02
N TYR A 99 5.09 20.75 19.43
CA TYR A 99 6.26 21.36 20.03
C TYR A 99 6.37 22.81 19.53
N GLY A 100 5.60 23.73 20.16
CA GLY A 100 5.47 25.10 19.69
C GLY A 100 4.91 25.16 18.27
N ASP A 101 5.66 25.75 17.36
CA ASP A 101 5.30 25.89 15.94
C ASP A 101 5.66 24.65 15.09
N THR A 102 6.00 23.53 15.72
CA THR A 102 6.27 22.25 15.05
C THR A 102 5.32 21.19 15.57
N ALA A 103 4.75 20.38 14.67
CA ALA A 103 3.93 19.24 15.05
C ALA A 103 4.28 18.00 14.24
N VAL A 104 4.22 16.83 14.88
CA VAL A 104 4.26 15.52 14.24
C VAL A 104 2.85 14.95 14.23
N VAL A 105 2.36 14.62 13.06
CA VAL A 105 1.05 14.00 12.86
C VAL A 105 1.25 12.60 12.29
N ALA A 106 0.90 11.58 13.06
CA ALA A 106 0.92 10.19 12.63
C ALA A 106 -0.51 9.68 12.49
N PHE A 107 -0.80 8.92 11.44
CA PHE A 107 -2.13 8.40 11.18
C PHE A 107 -2.10 7.19 10.24
N ARG A 108 -3.20 6.47 10.18
CA ARG A 108 -3.44 5.45 9.19
C ARG A 108 -4.22 6.05 8.02
N LEU A 109 -3.58 6.13 6.86
CA LEU A 109 -4.22 6.50 5.60
C LEU A 109 -4.99 5.28 5.08
N VAL A 110 -6.28 5.47 4.81
CA VAL A 110 -7.13 4.47 4.16
C VAL A 110 -7.43 4.97 2.74
N ALA A 111 -6.96 4.23 1.75
CA ALA A 111 -7.24 4.51 0.34
C ALA A 111 -8.29 3.50 -0.16
N THR A 112 -9.51 3.94 -0.37
CA THR A 112 -10.64 3.12 -0.78
C THR A 112 -10.94 3.33 -2.26
N THR A 113 -11.00 2.24 -3.01
CA THR A 113 -11.48 2.19 -4.39
C THR A 113 -12.71 1.30 -4.47
N GLU A 114 -13.39 1.22 -5.61
CA GLU A 114 -14.51 0.29 -5.82
C GLU A 114 -14.13 -1.19 -5.63
N LYS A 115 -12.84 -1.53 -5.77
CA LYS A 115 -12.34 -2.91 -5.80
C LYS A 115 -11.43 -3.27 -4.64
N SER A 116 -10.90 -2.29 -3.91
CA SER A 116 -9.89 -2.55 -2.88
C SER A 116 -9.83 -1.46 -1.82
N VAL A 117 -9.32 -1.83 -0.66
CA VAL A 117 -8.93 -0.91 0.41
C VAL A 117 -7.44 -1.12 0.68
N ALA A 118 -6.66 -0.05 0.63
CA ALA A 118 -5.24 -0.09 0.99
C ALA A 118 -5.00 0.75 2.25
N ASN A 119 -4.21 0.22 3.18
CA ASN A 119 -3.84 0.88 4.42
C ASN A 119 -2.34 1.23 4.40
N LEU A 120 -2.03 2.48 4.77
CA LEU A 120 -0.65 2.95 4.90
C LEU A 120 -0.48 3.67 6.23
N LEU A 121 0.63 3.46 6.90
CA LEU A 121 1.04 4.28 8.03
C LEU A 121 1.74 5.52 7.48
N ASN A 122 1.22 6.68 7.85
CA ASN A 122 1.79 7.96 7.45
C ASN A 122 2.27 8.74 8.68
N SER A 123 3.33 9.48 8.48
CA SER A 123 3.83 10.45 9.43
C SER A 123 4.23 11.72 8.68
N GLY A 124 3.73 12.86 9.16
CA GLY A 124 4.06 14.18 8.65
C GLY A 124 4.61 15.08 9.75
N THR A 125 5.66 15.85 9.42
CA THR A 125 6.09 16.98 10.24
C THR A 125 5.52 18.26 9.66
N PHE A 126 4.79 18.99 10.48
CA PHE A 126 4.17 20.26 10.15
C PHE A 126 4.93 21.38 10.84
N VAL A 127 5.09 22.50 10.16
CA VAL A 127 5.67 23.74 10.73
C VAL A 127 4.72 24.90 10.49
N LYS A 128 4.49 25.70 11.54
CA LYS A 128 3.66 26.90 11.49
C LYS A 128 4.54 28.08 11.11
N ARG A 129 4.33 28.64 9.91
CA ARG A 129 5.05 29.81 9.38
C ARG A 129 4.04 30.90 9.04
N ASN A 130 4.25 32.09 9.59
CA ASN A 130 3.32 33.21 9.39
C ASN A 130 1.84 32.85 9.70
N GLY A 131 1.64 32.10 10.79
CA GLY A 131 0.32 31.66 11.24
C GLY A 131 -0.31 30.53 10.44
N LYS A 132 0.39 29.93 9.47
CA LYS A 132 -0.12 28.82 8.65
C LYS A 132 0.69 27.56 8.86
N TRP A 133 0.03 26.43 9.07
CA TRP A 133 0.64 25.13 9.10
C TRP A 133 0.91 24.62 7.68
N GLN A 134 2.13 24.12 7.42
CA GLN A 134 2.54 23.48 6.18
C GLN A 134 3.38 22.25 6.49
N VAL A 135 3.36 21.27 5.59
CA VAL A 135 4.10 20.02 5.73
C VAL A 135 5.50 20.16 5.16
N VAL A 136 6.51 20.00 6.01
CA VAL A 136 7.94 20.00 5.62
C VAL A 136 8.52 18.61 5.45
N ASN A 137 7.94 17.60 6.10
CA ASN A 137 8.33 16.21 5.94
C ASN A 137 7.09 15.32 5.88
N TRP A 138 7.12 14.32 4.99
CA TRP A 138 6.06 13.32 4.89
C TRP A 138 6.65 11.97 4.54
N GLN A 139 6.17 10.94 5.22
CA GLN A 139 6.52 9.57 4.94
C GLN A 139 5.27 8.70 4.89
N SER A 140 5.20 7.87 3.87
CA SER A 140 4.19 6.82 3.74
C SER A 140 4.87 5.46 3.81
N THR A 141 4.31 4.55 4.61
CA THR A 141 4.78 3.17 4.73
C THR A 141 3.60 2.25 4.53
N ARG A 142 3.71 1.27 3.64
CA ARG A 142 2.66 0.26 3.48
C ARG A 142 2.55 -0.58 4.73
N MET A 143 1.34 -0.83 5.17
CA MET A 143 1.12 -1.84 6.20
C MET A 143 1.40 -3.22 5.61
N PRO A 144 2.14 -4.08 6.35
CA PRO A 144 2.25 -5.47 5.96
C PRO A 144 0.85 -6.09 5.85
N ARG A 145 0.63 -6.83 4.78
CA ARG A 145 -0.58 -7.64 4.68
C ARG A 145 -0.53 -8.80 5.65
N THR A 146 -1.67 -9.17 6.17
CA THR A 146 -1.81 -10.43 6.88
C THR A 146 -1.65 -11.61 5.90
N GLU A 147 -1.25 -12.76 6.39
CA GLU A 147 -1.17 -13.98 5.58
C GLU A 147 -2.54 -14.35 4.96
N ALA A 148 -3.63 -14.13 5.71
CA ALA A 148 -4.98 -14.40 5.24
C ALA A 148 -5.40 -13.49 4.08
N GLU A 149 -5.11 -12.18 4.16
CA GLU A 149 -5.35 -11.22 3.07
C GLU A 149 -4.54 -11.60 1.83
N SER A 150 -3.25 -11.89 2.02
CA SER A 150 -2.37 -12.31 0.92
C SER A 150 -2.84 -13.60 0.27
N LYS A 151 -3.28 -14.60 1.03
CA LYS A 151 -3.83 -15.85 0.50
C LYS A 151 -5.10 -15.61 -0.32
N THR A 152 -5.99 -14.74 0.15
CA THR A 152 -7.22 -14.38 -0.58
C THR A 152 -6.90 -13.71 -1.92
N GLU A 153 -5.99 -12.75 -1.92
CA GLU A 153 -5.57 -12.06 -3.14
C GLU A 153 -4.86 -12.99 -4.13
N VAL A 154 -3.97 -13.86 -3.63
CA VAL A 154 -3.28 -14.86 -4.45
C VAL A 154 -4.26 -15.88 -5.04
N THR A 155 -5.28 -16.28 -4.28
CA THR A 155 -6.36 -17.15 -4.80
C THR A 155 -7.07 -16.49 -5.98
N THR A 156 -7.41 -15.22 -5.84
CA THR A 156 -8.06 -14.43 -6.90
C THR A 156 -7.14 -14.27 -8.12
N ALA A 157 -5.87 -13.93 -7.91
CA ALA A 157 -4.90 -13.77 -8.98
C ALA A 157 -4.63 -15.10 -9.73
N ASN A 158 -4.52 -16.21 -9.00
CA ASN A 158 -4.38 -17.53 -9.57
C ASN A 158 -5.57 -17.90 -10.46
N ALA A 159 -6.80 -17.72 -9.96
CA ALA A 159 -8.01 -18.02 -10.72
C ALA A 159 -8.11 -17.16 -12.00
N ALA A 160 -7.83 -15.86 -11.88
CA ALA A 160 -7.85 -14.94 -13.01
C ALA A 160 -6.80 -15.26 -14.07
N LEU A 161 -5.58 -15.65 -13.65
CA LEU A 161 -4.51 -16.08 -14.58
C LEU A 161 -4.93 -17.31 -15.39
N HIS A 162 -5.42 -18.36 -14.74
CA HIS A 162 -5.86 -19.57 -15.42
C HIS A 162 -7.03 -19.32 -16.36
N GLU A 163 -7.99 -18.49 -15.95
CA GLU A 163 -9.11 -18.07 -16.81
C GLU A 163 -8.61 -17.31 -18.06
N ALA A 164 -7.65 -16.39 -17.87
CA ALA A 164 -7.08 -15.62 -18.98
C ALA A 164 -6.28 -16.52 -19.94
N ILE A 165 -5.57 -17.54 -19.45
CA ILE A 165 -4.89 -18.51 -20.29
C ILE A 165 -5.91 -19.34 -21.11
N VAL A 166 -6.96 -19.84 -20.46
CA VAL A 166 -8.02 -20.64 -21.12
C VAL A 166 -8.76 -19.85 -22.18
N SER A 167 -9.06 -18.59 -21.90
CA SER A 167 -9.76 -17.70 -22.86
C SER A 167 -8.85 -17.08 -23.92
N GLY A 168 -7.52 -17.11 -23.73
CA GLY A 168 -6.57 -16.42 -24.61
C GLY A 168 -6.64 -14.91 -24.49
N ASP A 169 -7.07 -14.38 -23.33
CA ASP A 169 -7.21 -12.93 -23.08
C ASP A 169 -5.83 -12.30 -22.80
N ILE A 170 -5.20 -11.81 -23.85
CA ILE A 170 -3.83 -11.28 -23.79
C ILE A 170 -3.75 -10.00 -22.93
N ASP A 171 -4.79 -9.18 -22.91
CA ASP A 171 -4.80 -7.94 -22.11
C ASP A 171 -4.81 -8.27 -20.61
N LYS A 172 -5.65 -9.22 -20.20
CA LYS A 172 -5.62 -9.74 -18.83
C LYS A 172 -4.30 -10.42 -18.48
N LEU A 173 -3.76 -11.25 -19.38
CA LEU A 173 -2.45 -11.88 -19.17
C LEU A 173 -1.33 -10.86 -19.04
N THR A 174 -1.40 -9.76 -19.79
CA THR A 174 -0.44 -8.66 -19.69
C THR A 174 -0.46 -8.01 -18.31
N ALA A 175 -1.62 -7.86 -17.69
CA ALA A 175 -1.77 -7.31 -16.35
C ALA A 175 -1.38 -8.30 -15.23
N LEU A 176 -1.60 -9.60 -15.45
CA LEU A 176 -1.42 -10.67 -14.45
C LEU A 176 -0.05 -11.33 -14.46
N THR A 177 0.77 -11.08 -15.50
CA THR A 177 2.12 -11.64 -15.61
C THR A 177 3.18 -10.55 -15.54
N ASP A 178 4.31 -10.86 -14.89
CA ASP A 178 5.50 -10.02 -14.91
C ASP A 178 6.14 -10.02 -16.32
N PRO A 179 6.82 -8.96 -16.77
CA PRO A 179 7.57 -8.97 -18.03
C PRO A 179 8.59 -10.12 -18.16
N THR A 180 9.12 -10.60 -17.03
CA THR A 180 10.08 -11.71 -16.98
C THR A 180 9.42 -13.09 -16.87
N PHE A 181 8.10 -13.17 -16.96
CA PHE A 181 7.34 -14.41 -16.80
C PHE A 181 7.84 -15.52 -17.74
N VAL A 182 7.94 -16.72 -17.17
CA VAL A 182 8.37 -17.94 -17.86
C VAL A 182 7.36 -19.06 -17.60
N TRP A 183 6.98 -19.77 -18.64
CA TRP A 183 6.19 -20.99 -18.55
C TRP A 183 7.05 -22.20 -18.90
N THR A 184 7.21 -23.09 -17.94
CA THR A 184 7.91 -24.37 -18.12
C THR A 184 6.88 -25.49 -18.27
N HIS A 185 6.96 -26.26 -19.34
CA HIS A 185 6.06 -27.37 -19.63
C HIS A 185 6.83 -28.54 -20.28
N GLY A 186 6.65 -29.77 -19.80
CA GLY A 186 7.40 -30.92 -20.25
C GLY A 186 8.91 -30.69 -20.21
N VAL A 187 9.58 -30.76 -21.36
CA VAL A 187 11.02 -30.49 -21.52
C VAL A 187 11.31 -29.09 -22.05
N GLY A 188 10.30 -28.25 -22.22
CA GLY A 188 10.40 -26.93 -22.83
C GLY A 188 10.17 -25.79 -21.87
N GLN A 189 10.63 -24.61 -22.30
CA GLN A 189 10.41 -23.35 -21.61
C GLN A 189 9.98 -22.29 -22.61
N THR A 190 8.94 -21.52 -22.28
CA THR A 190 8.38 -20.46 -23.10
C THR A 190 8.45 -19.13 -22.36
N THR A 191 8.89 -18.09 -23.03
CA THR A 191 8.84 -16.72 -22.50
C THR A 191 7.39 -16.22 -22.51
N ARG A 192 7.15 -15.12 -21.79
CA ARG A 192 5.86 -14.42 -21.80
C ARG A 192 5.36 -14.12 -23.20
N GLN A 193 6.23 -13.57 -24.05
CA GLN A 193 5.88 -13.22 -25.42
C GLN A 193 5.52 -14.44 -26.26
N GLN A 194 6.33 -15.49 -26.18
CA GLN A 194 6.06 -16.75 -26.90
C GLN A 194 4.73 -17.38 -26.45
N MET A 195 4.43 -17.36 -25.14
CA MET A 195 3.13 -17.82 -24.62
C MET A 195 1.98 -17.02 -25.24
N PHE A 196 2.10 -15.70 -25.34
CA PHE A 196 1.07 -14.85 -25.95
C PHE A 196 0.87 -15.19 -27.43
N ASP A 197 1.95 -15.41 -28.16
CA ASP A 197 1.91 -15.73 -29.59
C ASP A 197 1.29 -17.12 -29.83
N ASP A 198 1.62 -18.09 -28.98
CA ASP A 198 1.06 -19.45 -29.05
C ASP A 198 -0.43 -19.50 -28.67
N LEU A 199 -0.87 -18.67 -27.71
CA LEU A 199 -2.28 -18.53 -27.37
C LEU A 199 -3.07 -17.87 -28.52
N ARG A 200 -2.55 -16.77 -29.11
CA ARG A 200 -3.16 -16.15 -30.30
C ARG A 200 -3.29 -17.12 -31.47
N ALA A 201 -2.26 -17.94 -31.67
CA ALA A 201 -2.21 -18.95 -32.72
C ALA A 201 -3.02 -20.22 -32.39
N LYS A 202 -3.66 -20.29 -31.20
CA LYS A 202 -4.41 -21.47 -30.69
C LYS A 202 -3.60 -22.77 -30.69
N LYS A 203 -2.28 -22.66 -30.52
CA LYS A 203 -1.37 -23.81 -30.45
C LYS A 203 -1.39 -24.51 -29.11
N VAL A 204 -1.80 -23.82 -28.05
CA VAL A 204 -1.83 -24.35 -26.68
C VAL A 204 -3.27 -24.61 -26.29
N LYS A 205 -3.52 -25.84 -25.77
CA LYS A 205 -4.75 -26.20 -25.07
C LYS A 205 -4.42 -26.27 -23.58
N TYR A 206 -5.05 -25.44 -22.79
CA TYR A 206 -4.87 -25.39 -21.35
C TYR A 206 -6.18 -25.70 -20.63
N GLY A 207 -6.14 -26.70 -19.75
CA GLY A 207 -7.29 -27.05 -18.91
C GLY A 207 -7.37 -26.17 -17.68
N LYS A 208 -8.57 -25.75 -17.28
CA LYS A 208 -8.76 -25.01 -16.05
C LYS A 208 -8.49 -25.91 -14.85
N PRO A 209 -7.57 -25.54 -13.92
CA PRO A 209 -7.31 -26.33 -12.72
C PRO A 209 -8.52 -26.40 -11.79
N ASP A 210 -8.61 -27.50 -11.03
CA ASP A 210 -9.61 -27.65 -9.96
C ASP A 210 -9.21 -26.78 -8.77
N PRO A 211 -10.01 -25.76 -8.38
CA PRO A 211 -9.68 -24.89 -7.27
C PRO A 211 -9.67 -25.62 -5.91
N ALA A 212 -10.37 -26.73 -5.77
CA ALA A 212 -10.40 -27.51 -4.53
C ALA A 212 -9.06 -28.24 -4.25
N LYS A 213 -8.21 -28.39 -5.28
CA LYS A 213 -6.92 -29.09 -5.20
C LYS A 213 -5.72 -28.14 -5.19
N VAL A 214 -5.93 -26.90 -4.75
CA VAL A 214 -4.92 -25.86 -4.74
C VAL A 214 -4.44 -25.58 -3.32
N SER A 215 -3.13 -25.56 -3.11
CA SER A 215 -2.50 -25.08 -1.87
C SER A 215 -1.70 -23.80 -2.13
N ILE A 216 -1.75 -22.86 -1.18
CA ILE A 216 -1.09 -21.56 -1.28
C ILE A 216 -0.20 -21.35 -0.07
N SER A 217 1.07 -21.07 -0.33
CA SER A 217 2.06 -20.64 0.66
C SER A 217 2.50 -19.19 0.34
N VAL A 218 2.50 -18.33 1.34
CA VAL A 218 2.89 -16.91 1.19
C VAL A 218 4.14 -16.64 2.02
N TYR A 219 5.10 -15.96 1.41
CA TYR A 219 6.39 -15.57 2.01
C TYR A 219 6.65 -14.08 1.73
N GLY A 220 6.07 -13.20 2.55
CA GLY A 220 6.11 -11.76 2.32
C GLY A 220 5.46 -11.38 0.98
N ASP A 221 6.24 -10.80 0.08
CA ASP A 221 5.78 -10.41 -1.25
C ASP A 221 5.89 -11.53 -2.30
N THR A 222 6.16 -12.77 -1.90
CA THR A 222 6.22 -13.95 -2.78
C THR A 222 5.16 -14.95 -2.37
N ALA A 223 4.48 -15.55 -3.34
CA ALA A 223 3.56 -16.66 -3.12
C ALA A 223 3.85 -17.82 -4.06
N VAL A 224 3.70 -19.03 -3.53
CA VAL A 224 3.77 -20.27 -4.30
C VAL A 224 2.42 -20.96 -4.23
N VAL A 225 1.82 -21.17 -5.39
CA VAL A 225 0.56 -21.90 -5.56
C VAL A 225 0.89 -23.26 -6.16
N ARG A 226 0.43 -24.33 -5.52
CA ARG A 226 0.59 -25.71 -6.01
C ARG A 226 -0.78 -26.28 -6.29
N GLY A 227 -1.02 -26.61 -7.53
CA GLY A 227 -2.14 -27.42 -7.97
C GLY A 227 -1.69 -28.87 -8.24
N GLU A 228 -2.61 -29.70 -8.71
CA GLU A 228 -2.37 -31.13 -8.98
C GLU A 228 -1.31 -31.33 -10.08
N SER A 229 -1.33 -30.48 -11.11
CA SER A 229 -0.44 -30.58 -12.29
C SER A 229 0.34 -29.30 -12.56
N TYR A 230 0.41 -28.37 -11.60
CA TYR A 230 1.14 -27.13 -11.81
C TYR A 230 1.71 -26.56 -10.51
N THR A 231 2.75 -25.74 -10.67
CA THR A 231 3.25 -24.83 -9.64
C THR A 231 3.36 -23.44 -10.26
N LEU A 232 2.76 -22.46 -9.58
CA LEU A 232 2.77 -21.06 -9.97
C LEU A 232 3.48 -20.26 -8.90
N THR A 233 4.43 -19.41 -9.30
CA THR A 233 5.05 -18.41 -8.41
C THR A 233 4.55 -17.03 -8.77
N LEU A 234 4.08 -16.30 -7.78
CA LEU A 234 3.66 -14.91 -7.90
C LEU A 234 4.51 -14.03 -7.01
N ILE A 235 4.69 -12.78 -7.44
CA ILE A 235 5.27 -11.72 -6.63
C ILE A 235 4.28 -10.56 -6.49
N ASN A 236 4.28 -9.95 -5.32
CA ASN A 236 3.50 -8.73 -5.06
C ASN A 236 4.32 -7.51 -5.45
N GLN A 237 3.92 -6.83 -6.49
CA GLN A 237 4.53 -5.57 -6.92
C GLN A 237 3.53 -4.43 -6.68
N LEU A 238 3.84 -3.60 -5.70
CA LEU A 238 3.04 -2.42 -5.40
C LEU A 238 1.55 -2.71 -5.14
N GLY A 239 1.26 -3.86 -4.54
CA GLY A 239 -0.11 -4.25 -4.21
C GLY A 239 -0.80 -5.13 -5.26
N VAL A 240 -0.11 -5.48 -6.33
CA VAL A 240 -0.63 -6.36 -7.39
C VAL A 240 0.19 -7.65 -7.43
N TRP A 241 -0.47 -8.78 -7.31
CA TRP A 241 0.14 -10.10 -7.48
C TRP A 241 0.27 -10.42 -8.97
N ARG A 242 1.51 -10.65 -9.43
CA ARG A 242 1.83 -11.04 -10.81
C ARG A 242 2.58 -12.35 -10.85
N ALA A 243 2.24 -13.19 -11.82
CA ALA A 243 2.95 -14.41 -12.06
C ALA A 243 4.34 -14.14 -12.64
N VAL A 244 5.35 -14.77 -12.08
CA VAL A 244 6.75 -14.76 -12.58
C VAL A 244 7.13 -16.10 -13.18
N SER A 245 6.55 -17.20 -12.72
CA SER A 245 6.75 -18.50 -13.34
C SER A 245 5.52 -19.39 -13.20
N LEU A 246 5.24 -20.17 -14.22
CA LEU A 246 4.29 -21.27 -14.22
C LEU A 246 5.02 -22.53 -14.67
N HIS A 247 4.98 -23.56 -13.87
CA HIS A 247 5.45 -24.89 -14.23
C HIS A 247 4.25 -25.84 -14.33
N THR A 248 4.09 -26.51 -15.46
CA THR A 248 3.06 -27.54 -15.64
C THR A 248 3.73 -28.90 -15.88
N SER A 249 3.33 -29.88 -15.07
CA SER A 249 3.67 -31.29 -15.34
C SER A 249 2.71 -31.85 -16.37
N THR A 250 3.24 -32.56 -17.33
CA THR A 250 2.47 -33.35 -18.30
C THR A 250 1.95 -34.62 -17.64
#